data_118373c3a569ff43cfcc80a1cec41cce
#
_entry.id   118373c3a569ff43cfcc80a1cec41cce
#
_cell.length_a   1.000
_cell.length_b   1.000
_cell.length_c   1.000
_cell.angle_alpha   90.00
_cell.angle_beta   90.00
_cell.angle_gamma   90.00
#
_symmetry.space_group_name_H-M   'P 1'
#
loop_
_entity.id
_entity.type
_entity.pdbx_description
1 polymer ?
#
loop_
_entity_poly.entity_id
_entity_poly.type
_entity_poly.pdbx_seq_one_letter_code
_entity_poly.pdbx_strand_id
1 'polypeptide(L)'
;MAGSLIKIDEEIVTSAVASVTLTGIDSTYDVYMVRINALVPASDSNLSARFTVSGTPDTSSNYDRAAYDLRSDVSFATTALANQNNIQLASTGSATNEMGNGIFYLFNFNNASEYSFMTNEESTIHPTNGAVRGRQGGAVLTVAQATDGIQFFMASGNINSGQFVLYGLKK
;
A
#
# COMPACT_ATOMS: atom_id res chain seq x y z
N MET A 1 0.14 8.35 -28.29
CA MET A 1 0.19 9.39 -27.22
C MET A 1 0.94 8.79 -26.04
N ALA A 2 1.86 9.52 -25.43
CA ALA A 2 2.47 9.04 -24.20
C ALA A 2 1.39 8.90 -23.14
N GLY A 3 1.36 7.77 -22.42
CA GLY A 3 0.46 7.59 -21.28
C GLY A 3 0.72 8.67 -20.24
N SER A 4 -0.31 9.18 -19.59
CA SER A 4 -0.19 10.15 -18.51
C SER A 4 -0.84 9.64 -17.25
N LEU A 5 -0.25 10.00 -16.12
CA LEU A 5 -0.84 9.81 -14.81
C LEU A 5 -1.87 10.90 -14.57
N ILE A 6 -3.10 10.53 -14.29
CA ILE A 6 -4.18 11.46 -13.93
C ILE A 6 -4.40 11.34 -12.43
N LYS A 7 -4.16 12.41 -11.69
CA LYS A 7 -4.42 12.43 -10.25
C LYS A 7 -5.93 12.32 -10.00
N ILE A 8 -6.30 11.37 -9.15
CA ILE A 8 -7.69 11.09 -8.78
C ILE A 8 -7.94 11.58 -7.35
N ASP A 9 -7.06 11.18 -6.41
CA ASP A 9 -7.23 11.49 -5.01
C ASP A 9 -5.87 11.76 -4.36
N GLU A 10 -5.84 12.54 -3.29
CA GLU A 10 -4.62 12.89 -2.55
C GLU A 10 -4.92 13.18 -1.09
N GLU A 11 -4.17 12.55 -0.20
CA GLU A 11 -4.18 12.83 1.23
C GLU A 11 -2.77 13.23 1.71
N ILE A 12 -2.66 14.41 2.30
CA ILE A 12 -1.42 14.92 2.91
C ILE A 12 -1.61 14.92 4.42
N VAL A 13 -0.95 13.98 5.09
CA VAL A 13 -0.99 13.87 6.55
C VAL A 13 0.05 14.81 7.16
N THR A 14 -0.42 15.80 7.92
CA THR A 14 0.41 16.76 8.67
C THR A 14 0.20 16.67 10.18
N SER A 15 -0.76 15.85 10.62
CA SER A 15 -1.04 15.50 12.03
C SER A 15 -1.44 14.04 12.10
N ALA A 16 -1.16 13.39 13.22
CA ALA A 16 -1.35 11.94 13.37
C ALA A 16 -2.79 11.49 13.09
N VAL A 17 -2.95 10.52 12.18
CA VAL A 17 -4.22 9.89 11.82
C VAL A 17 -4.13 8.37 11.93
N ALA A 18 -5.24 7.72 12.26
CA ALA A 18 -5.28 6.26 12.36
C ALA A 18 -5.12 5.55 11.00
N SER A 19 -5.62 6.16 9.93
CA SER A 19 -5.56 5.62 8.57
C SER A 19 -5.73 6.72 7.53
N VAL A 20 -5.32 6.40 6.29
CA VAL A 20 -5.58 7.18 5.08
C VAL A 20 -6.36 6.29 4.13
N THR A 21 -7.45 6.79 3.56
CA THR A 21 -8.24 6.07 2.54
C THR A 21 -8.29 6.89 1.28
N LEU A 22 -7.78 6.32 0.18
CA LEU A 22 -7.87 6.89 -1.16
C LEU A 22 -9.06 6.27 -1.89
N THR A 23 -9.87 7.12 -2.51
CA THR A 23 -11.15 6.76 -3.14
C THR A 23 -11.21 7.19 -4.61
N GLY A 24 -12.31 6.86 -5.30
CA GLY A 24 -12.54 7.30 -6.68
C GLY A 24 -11.99 6.33 -7.73
N ILE A 25 -11.72 5.08 -7.35
CA ILE A 25 -11.47 4.01 -8.33
C ILE A 25 -12.80 3.58 -8.95
N ASP A 26 -12.88 3.69 -10.27
CA ASP A 26 -14.06 3.35 -11.06
C ASP A 26 -13.65 2.56 -12.32
N SER A 27 -14.52 2.48 -13.33
CA SER A 27 -14.25 1.80 -14.60
C SER A 27 -13.49 2.64 -15.64
N THR A 28 -13.03 3.85 -15.29
CA THR A 28 -12.39 4.78 -16.24
C THR A 28 -10.99 4.31 -16.66
N TYR A 29 -10.26 3.65 -15.76
CA TYR A 29 -8.90 3.18 -16.00
C TYR A 29 -8.78 1.67 -15.71
N ASP A 30 -7.95 0.98 -16.51
CA ASP A 30 -7.70 -0.45 -16.30
C ASP A 30 -6.67 -0.69 -15.18
N VAL A 31 -5.79 0.29 -14.97
CA VAL A 31 -4.72 0.24 -13.96
C VAL A 31 -4.71 1.54 -13.18
N TYR A 32 -4.61 1.42 -11.87
CA TYR A 32 -4.42 2.54 -10.97
C TYR A 32 -3.04 2.45 -10.31
N MET A 33 -2.52 3.58 -9.86
CA MET A 33 -1.24 3.64 -9.17
C MET A 33 -1.37 4.49 -7.92
N VAL A 34 -0.90 3.97 -6.79
CA VAL A 34 -0.72 4.76 -5.57
C VAL A 34 0.76 5.07 -5.40
N ARG A 35 1.08 6.33 -5.10
CA ARG A 35 2.39 6.75 -4.62
C ARG A 35 2.28 7.16 -3.16
N ILE A 36 3.15 6.59 -2.33
CA ILE A 36 3.36 7.05 -0.95
C ILE A 36 4.75 7.70 -0.89
N ASN A 37 4.82 8.89 -0.31
CA ASN A 37 6.06 9.64 -0.17
C ASN A 37 6.23 10.13 1.27
N ALA A 38 7.44 9.98 1.80
CA ALA A 38 7.84 10.46 3.13
C ALA A 38 6.89 10.01 4.27
N LEU A 39 6.46 8.73 4.24
CA LEU A 39 5.67 8.15 5.33
C LEU A 39 6.50 8.08 6.60
N VAL A 40 6.00 8.68 7.69
CA VAL A 40 6.57 8.57 9.03
C VAL A 40 5.47 8.01 9.96
N PRO A 41 5.67 6.84 10.57
CA PRO A 41 4.76 6.31 11.57
C PRO A 41 4.98 7.00 12.93
N ALA A 42 3.97 6.96 13.81
CA ALA A 42 4.10 7.45 15.18
C ALA A 42 4.99 6.56 16.07
N SER A 43 5.14 5.30 15.68
CA SER A 43 6.06 4.32 16.28
C SER A 43 6.49 3.33 15.21
N ASP A 44 7.62 2.68 15.39
CA ASP A 44 8.12 1.65 14.48
C ASP A 44 7.06 0.59 14.20
N SER A 45 6.67 0.45 12.94
CA SER A 45 5.57 -0.43 12.58
C SER A 45 5.59 -0.81 11.11
N ASN A 46 4.89 -1.89 10.76
CA ASN A 46 4.61 -2.22 9.38
C ASN A 46 3.46 -1.34 8.86
N LEU A 47 3.61 -0.82 7.66
CA LEU A 47 2.48 -0.32 6.89
C LEU A 47 1.58 -1.51 6.50
N SER A 48 0.29 -1.29 6.47
CA SER A 48 -0.71 -2.27 6.04
C SER A 48 -1.71 -1.61 5.11
N ALA A 49 -2.32 -2.41 4.23
CA ALA A 49 -3.37 -1.94 3.34
C ALA A 49 -4.59 -2.86 3.35
N ARG A 50 -5.75 -2.29 3.01
CA ARG A 50 -7.01 -2.99 2.70
C ARG A 50 -7.65 -2.34 1.49
N PHE A 51 -8.28 -3.13 0.64
CA PHE A 51 -9.11 -2.57 -0.41
C PHE A 51 -10.46 -2.15 0.17
N THR A 52 -11.14 -1.20 -0.46
CA THR A 52 -12.48 -0.79 -0.05
C THR A 52 -13.53 -1.34 -0.99
N VAL A 53 -14.70 -1.63 -0.44
CA VAL A 53 -15.90 -2.04 -1.16
C VAL A 53 -17.04 -1.13 -0.72
N SER A 54 -17.64 -0.40 -1.63
CA SER A 54 -18.64 0.65 -1.35
C SER A 54 -18.12 1.65 -0.29
N GLY A 55 -16.86 2.07 -0.44
CA GLY A 55 -16.19 3.02 0.45
C GLY A 55 -15.78 2.47 1.81
N THR A 56 -16.05 1.19 2.12
CA THR A 56 -15.74 0.56 3.41
C THR A 56 -14.55 -0.39 3.27
N PRO A 57 -13.53 -0.31 4.14
CA PRO A 57 -12.40 -1.24 4.09
C PRO A 57 -12.83 -2.69 4.33
N ASP A 58 -12.44 -3.58 3.42
CA ASP A 58 -12.69 -5.03 3.56
C ASP A 58 -11.75 -5.61 4.64
N THR A 59 -12.32 -6.11 5.70
CA THR A 59 -11.62 -6.74 6.83
C THR A 59 -11.72 -8.26 6.84
N SER A 60 -12.21 -8.85 5.76
CA SER A 60 -12.30 -10.30 5.61
C SER A 60 -10.91 -10.94 5.57
N SER A 61 -10.82 -12.22 5.97
CA SER A 61 -9.56 -12.97 5.92
C SER A 61 -9.32 -13.59 4.55
N ASN A 62 -9.37 -12.75 3.50
CA ASN A 62 -9.27 -13.17 2.09
C ASN A 62 -8.09 -12.52 1.35
N TYR A 63 -7.13 -11.95 2.06
CA TYR A 63 -5.92 -11.41 1.42
C TYR A 63 -4.79 -12.43 1.44
N ASP A 64 -4.22 -12.69 0.26
CA ASP A 64 -2.96 -13.42 0.10
C ASP A 64 -1.88 -12.47 -0.40
N ARG A 65 -0.64 -12.63 0.07
CA ARG A 65 0.51 -11.85 -0.36
C ARG A 65 1.80 -12.66 -0.39
N ALA A 66 2.70 -12.27 -1.29
CA ALA A 66 4.09 -12.75 -1.32
C ALA A 66 5.02 -11.60 -1.71
N ALA A 67 6.18 -11.51 -1.04
CA ALA A 67 7.15 -10.46 -1.28
C ALA A 67 8.59 -10.89 -1.00
N TYR A 68 9.53 -10.20 -1.65
CA TYR A 68 10.96 -10.22 -1.32
C TYR A 68 11.33 -8.96 -0.53
N ASP A 69 12.13 -9.16 0.51
CA ASP A 69 12.81 -8.09 1.23
C ASP A 69 14.26 -8.02 0.76
N LEU A 70 14.63 -6.90 0.14
CA LEU A 70 15.99 -6.53 -0.24
C LEU A 70 16.58 -5.70 0.90
N ARG A 71 17.67 -6.14 1.49
CA ARG A 71 18.26 -5.48 2.67
C ARG A 71 19.74 -5.22 2.44
N SER A 72 20.22 -4.06 2.93
CA SER A 72 21.64 -3.67 2.80
C SER A 72 22.57 -4.35 3.82
N ASP A 73 22.00 -5.01 4.83
CA ASP A 73 22.76 -5.59 5.96
C ASP A 73 22.80 -7.13 5.99
N VAL A 74 21.92 -7.78 5.22
CA VAL A 74 21.81 -9.25 5.18
C VAL A 74 21.38 -9.73 3.79
N SER A 75 21.32 -11.05 3.62
CA SER A 75 20.75 -11.68 2.43
C SER A 75 19.27 -11.39 2.29
N PHE A 76 18.77 -11.55 1.08
CA PHE A 76 17.34 -11.43 0.77
C PHE A 76 16.49 -12.36 1.64
N ALA A 77 15.33 -11.86 2.04
CA ALA A 77 14.32 -12.64 2.75
C ALA A 77 13.02 -12.70 1.95
N THR A 78 12.27 -13.77 2.13
CA THR A 78 10.95 -13.94 1.53
C THR A 78 9.88 -13.89 2.60
N THR A 79 8.72 -13.33 2.28
CA THR A 79 7.54 -13.42 3.13
C THR A 79 6.34 -13.82 2.28
N ALA A 80 5.56 -14.79 2.77
CA ALA A 80 4.29 -15.19 2.17
C ALA A 80 3.26 -15.41 3.27
N LEU A 81 2.07 -14.87 3.09
CA LEU A 81 0.94 -15.06 3.99
C LEU A 81 -0.33 -15.23 3.17
N ALA A 82 -1.18 -16.15 3.58
CA ALA A 82 -2.50 -16.36 2.99
C ALA A 82 -3.60 -16.19 4.04
N ASN A 83 -4.82 -15.93 3.58
CA ASN A 83 -6.01 -15.78 4.43
C ASN A 83 -5.84 -14.70 5.52
N GLN A 84 -5.26 -13.57 5.16
CA GLN A 84 -5.05 -12.44 6.07
C GLN A 84 -6.19 -11.43 5.97
N ASN A 85 -6.43 -10.65 7.03
CA ASN A 85 -7.42 -9.57 7.03
C ASN A 85 -6.85 -8.21 6.56
N ASN A 86 -5.63 -8.20 6.08
CA ASN A 86 -4.95 -7.05 5.47
C ASN A 86 -3.72 -7.50 4.68
N ILE A 87 -3.21 -6.60 3.86
CA ILE A 87 -1.95 -6.72 3.14
C ILE A 87 -0.86 -6.04 3.97
N GLN A 88 0.01 -6.81 4.61
CA GLN A 88 1.14 -6.25 5.35
C GLN A 88 2.25 -5.82 4.37
N LEU A 89 2.69 -4.59 4.45
CA LEU A 89 3.71 -3.93 3.65
C LEU A 89 5.03 -3.78 4.43
N ALA A 90 5.96 -2.97 3.92
CA ALA A 90 7.25 -2.83 4.56
C ALA A 90 7.16 -2.21 5.95
N SER A 91 8.07 -2.61 6.83
CA SER A 91 8.29 -1.96 8.11
C SER A 91 9.02 -0.63 7.91
N THR A 92 8.56 0.40 8.59
CA THR A 92 9.15 1.74 8.55
C THR A 92 9.46 2.19 9.96
N GLY A 93 10.64 2.77 10.16
CA GLY A 93 11.06 3.34 11.42
C GLY A 93 10.44 4.72 11.66
N SER A 94 10.40 5.12 12.94
CA SER A 94 9.82 6.38 13.41
C SER A 94 10.86 7.43 13.82
N ALA A 95 12.15 7.07 13.80
CA ALA A 95 13.22 7.97 14.17
C ALA A 95 13.49 9.03 13.07
N THR A 96 14.25 10.07 13.41
CA THR A 96 14.63 11.12 12.47
C THR A 96 15.32 10.54 11.25
N ASN A 97 14.89 10.93 10.06
CA ASN A 97 15.34 10.44 8.75
C ASN A 97 14.93 8.99 8.40
N GLU A 98 14.15 8.32 9.22
CA GLU A 98 13.55 7.03 8.89
C GLU A 98 12.19 7.27 8.25
N MET A 99 12.11 7.19 6.94
CA MET A 99 10.85 7.36 6.20
C MET A 99 10.65 6.23 5.23
N GLY A 100 9.35 5.95 4.97
CA GLY A 100 8.94 5.00 3.95
C GLY A 100 8.48 5.69 2.67
N ASN A 101 8.79 5.06 1.54
CA ASN A 101 8.29 5.45 0.23
C ASN A 101 7.82 4.20 -0.51
N GLY A 102 6.82 4.34 -1.37
CA GLY A 102 6.31 3.20 -2.12
C GLY A 102 5.51 3.58 -3.35
N ILE A 103 5.51 2.66 -4.31
CA ILE A 103 4.64 2.68 -5.49
C ILE A 103 3.87 1.37 -5.52
N PHE A 104 2.57 1.47 -5.74
CA PHE A 104 1.63 0.35 -5.75
C PHE A 104 0.80 0.43 -7.02
N TYR A 105 0.78 -0.64 -7.82
CA TYR A 105 -0.12 -0.74 -8.97
C TYR A 105 -1.30 -1.63 -8.60
N LEU A 106 -2.50 -1.18 -8.95
CA LEU A 106 -3.78 -1.81 -8.64
C LEU A 106 -4.43 -2.27 -9.95
N PHE A 107 -4.84 -3.53 -10.01
CA PHE A 107 -5.38 -4.17 -11.21
C PHE A 107 -6.73 -4.82 -10.91
N ASN A 108 -7.62 -4.83 -11.89
CA ASN A 108 -8.97 -5.41 -11.83
C ASN A 108 -9.86 -4.80 -10.74
N PHE A 109 -9.54 -3.61 -10.26
CA PHE A 109 -10.43 -2.87 -9.38
C PHE A 109 -11.72 -2.49 -10.12
N ASN A 110 -12.81 -2.31 -9.38
CA ASN A 110 -14.16 -2.06 -9.90
C ASN A 110 -14.68 -3.14 -10.84
N ASN A 111 -14.17 -4.38 -10.75
CA ASN A 111 -14.65 -5.54 -11.50
C ASN A 111 -15.22 -6.59 -10.53
N ALA A 112 -16.55 -6.73 -10.53
CA ALA A 112 -17.25 -7.65 -9.62
C ALA A 112 -17.06 -9.13 -9.97
N SER A 113 -16.48 -9.45 -11.13
CA SER A 113 -16.34 -10.83 -11.63
C SER A 113 -14.94 -11.40 -11.44
N GLU A 114 -13.99 -10.61 -11.00
CA GLU A 114 -12.58 -11.01 -10.88
C GLU A 114 -11.98 -10.58 -9.54
N TYR A 115 -10.83 -11.17 -9.19
CA TYR A 115 -10.05 -10.76 -8.04
C TYR A 115 -9.34 -9.45 -8.30
N SER A 116 -9.22 -8.61 -7.27
CA SER A 116 -8.42 -7.40 -7.30
C SER A 116 -6.99 -7.70 -6.86
N PHE A 117 -6.01 -7.23 -7.65
CA PHE A 117 -4.59 -7.46 -7.41
C PHE A 117 -3.85 -6.16 -7.12
N MET A 118 -2.75 -6.29 -6.41
CA MET A 118 -1.79 -5.20 -6.18
C MET A 118 -0.37 -5.72 -6.38
N THR A 119 0.50 -4.91 -7.02
CA THR A 119 1.95 -5.07 -6.91
C THR A 119 2.53 -3.90 -6.12
N ASN A 120 3.67 -4.13 -5.45
CA ASN A 120 4.32 -3.09 -4.64
C ASN A 120 5.82 -3.05 -4.84
N GLU A 121 6.35 -1.83 -4.83
CA GLU A 121 7.77 -1.51 -4.70
C GLU A 121 7.94 -0.49 -3.60
N GLU A 122 8.68 -0.84 -2.56
CA GLU A 122 8.83 -0.01 -1.37
C GLU A 122 10.31 0.18 -1.03
N SER A 123 10.64 1.34 -0.48
CA SER A 123 11.96 1.65 0.07
C SER A 123 11.79 2.34 1.43
N THR A 124 12.35 1.73 2.46
CA THR A 124 12.23 2.20 3.84
C THR A 124 13.57 2.05 4.58
N ILE A 125 13.67 2.65 5.75
CA ILE A 125 14.73 2.33 6.71
C ILE A 125 14.15 1.35 7.74
N HIS A 126 14.87 0.24 7.95
CA HIS A 126 14.48 -0.78 8.92
C HIS A 126 14.64 -0.26 10.34
N PRO A 127 13.61 -0.28 11.19
CA PRO A 127 13.63 0.42 12.48
C PRO A 127 14.64 -0.12 13.49
N THR A 128 15.04 -1.40 13.40
CA THR A 128 15.90 -2.01 14.42
C THR A 128 17.38 -1.73 14.21
N ASN A 129 17.83 -1.56 12.96
CA ASN A 129 19.26 -1.51 12.63
C ASN A 129 19.64 -0.43 11.62
N GLY A 130 18.70 0.41 11.21
CA GLY A 130 18.95 1.50 10.26
C GLY A 130 19.32 1.05 8.85
N ALA A 131 19.16 -0.22 8.51
CA ALA A 131 19.45 -0.72 7.17
C ALA A 131 18.40 -0.27 6.14
N VAL A 132 18.85 0.01 4.92
CA VAL A 132 17.91 0.20 3.80
C VAL A 132 17.17 -1.11 3.55
N ARG A 133 15.86 -1.02 3.44
CA ARG A 133 14.97 -2.13 3.10
C ARG A 133 14.15 -1.77 1.88
N GLY A 134 14.33 -2.52 0.80
CA GLY A 134 13.42 -2.56 -0.34
C GLY A 134 12.46 -3.73 -0.18
N ARG A 135 11.19 -3.55 -0.51
CA ARG A 135 10.24 -4.67 -0.60
C ARG A 135 9.58 -4.66 -1.97
N GLN A 136 9.64 -5.79 -2.66
CA GLN A 136 8.93 -6.01 -3.91
C GLN A 136 8.03 -7.23 -3.77
N GLY A 137 6.79 -7.11 -4.27
CA GLY A 137 5.86 -8.22 -4.14
C GLY A 137 4.52 -7.97 -4.80
N GLY A 138 3.58 -8.81 -4.42
CA GLY A 138 2.21 -8.72 -4.85
C GLY A 138 1.25 -9.23 -3.79
N ALA A 139 0.00 -8.81 -3.92
CA ALA A 139 -1.11 -9.23 -3.09
C ALA A 139 -2.39 -9.34 -3.91
N VAL A 140 -3.33 -10.13 -3.41
CA VAL A 140 -4.63 -10.35 -4.03
C VAL A 140 -5.70 -10.41 -2.96
N LEU A 141 -6.88 -9.87 -3.27
CA LEU A 141 -8.12 -10.17 -2.56
C LEU A 141 -8.80 -11.34 -3.27
N THR A 142 -8.90 -12.48 -2.61
CA THR A 142 -9.38 -13.76 -3.18
C THR A 142 -10.92 -13.88 -3.19
N VAL A 143 -11.60 -12.73 -3.25
CA VAL A 143 -13.05 -12.64 -3.45
C VAL A 143 -13.31 -11.74 -4.64
N ALA A 144 -14.09 -12.24 -5.59
CA ALA A 144 -14.52 -11.47 -6.76
C ALA A 144 -15.58 -10.45 -6.33
N GLN A 145 -15.18 -9.18 -6.27
CA GLN A 145 -16.05 -8.06 -5.90
C GLN A 145 -15.51 -6.75 -6.44
N ALA A 146 -16.39 -5.78 -6.69
CA ALA A 146 -15.98 -4.45 -7.14
C ALA A 146 -15.33 -3.68 -5.99
N THR A 147 -14.00 -3.52 -6.05
CA THR A 147 -13.23 -2.68 -5.13
C THR A 147 -13.14 -1.26 -5.68
N ASP A 148 -13.30 -0.25 -4.83
CA ASP A 148 -13.45 1.15 -5.23
C ASP A 148 -12.43 2.11 -4.60
N GLY A 149 -11.47 1.57 -3.84
CA GLY A 149 -10.41 2.35 -3.21
C GLY A 149 -9.46 1.48 -2.39
N ILE A 150 -8.55 2.15 -1.68
CA ILE A 150 -7.56 1.50 -0.84
C ILE A 150 -7.32 2.30 0.45
N GLN A 151 -7.33 1.62 1.58
CA GLN A 151 -6.97 2.17 2.88
C GLN A 151 -5.55 1.75 3.26
N PHE A 152 -4.78 2.70 3.82
CA PHE A 152 -3.48 2.46 4.44
C PHE A 152 -3.54 2.79 5.94
N PHE A 153 -2.89 1.98 6.76
CA PHE A 153 -2.81 2.16 8.20
C PHE A 153 -1.55 1.48 8.76
N MET A 154 -1.10 1.89 9.93
CA MET A 154 0.01 1.22 10.61
C MET A 154 -0.52 0.01 11.39
N ALA A 155 0.23 -1.09 11.42
CA ALA A 155 -0.11 -2.27 12.22
C ALA A 155 -0.15 -1.95 13.72
N SER A 156 0.58 -0.91 14.15
CA SER A 156 0.56 -0.36 15.51
C SER A 156 0.79 1.15 15.46
N GLY A 157 0.02 1.91 16.22
CA GLY A 157 0.09 3.37 16.25
C GLY A 157 -0.57 4.04 15.04
N ASN A 158 -0.24 5.30 14.84
CA ASN A 158 -0.81 6.17 13.81
C ASN A 158 0.19 6.44 12.68
N ILE A 159 -0.31 6.94 11.55
CA ILE A 159 0.47 7.62 10.52
C ILE A 159 0.68 9.05 11.02
N ASN A 160 1.94 9.44 11.25
CA ASN A 160 2.29 10.75 11.79
C ASN A 160 2.37 11.81 10.70
N SER A 161 2.94 11.43 9.56
CA SER A 161 2.99 12.27 8.36
C SER A 161 3.20 11.44 7.10
N GLY A 162 2.96 12.04 5.94
CA GLY A 162 3.19 11.44 4.63
C GLY A 162 2.26 11.99 3.57
N GLN A 163 2.59 11.74 2.33
CA GLN A 163 1.75 12.08 1.17
C GLN A 163 1.32 10.80 0.47
N PHE A 164 0.03 10.65 0.26
CA PHE A 164 -0.59 9.50 -0.41
C PHE A 164 -1.36 10.02 -1.63
N VAL A 165 -1.03 9.54 -2.81
CA VAL A 165 -1.65 10.02 -4.05
C VAL A 165 -2.09 8.86 -4.91
N LEU A 166 -3.35 8.87 -5.32
CA LEU A 166 -3.94 7.92 -6.27
C LEU A 166 -3.98 8.52 -7.67
N TYR A 167 -3.52 7.75 -8.63
CA TYR A 167 -3.55 8.09 -10.04
C TYR A 167 -4.26 7.00 -10.86
N GLY A 168 -4.94 7.40 -11.93
CA GLY A 168 -5.33 6.52 -13.03
C GLY A 168 -4.28 6.57 -14.14
N LEU A 169 -3.97 5.42 -14.74
CA LEU A 169 -3.09 5.34 -15.91
C LEU A 169 -3.93 5.48 -17.17
N LYS A 170 -3.78 6.60 -17.86
CA LYS A 170 -4.48 6.83 -19.13
C LYS A 170 -3.87 5.96 -20.23
N LYS A 171 -4.76 5.28 -20.96
CA LYS A 171 -4.42 4.53 -22.20
C LYS A 171 -3.87 5.43 -23.29
#